data_9edfb39adcd35f25b9e0a72e5b8d38fb
#
_entry.id   9edfb39adcd35f25b9e0a72e5b8d38fb
#
_cell.length_a   1.000
_cell.length_b   1.000
_cell.length_c   1.000
_cell.angle_alpha   90.00
_cell.angle_beta   90.00
_cell.angle_gamma   90.00
#
_symmetry.space_group_name_H-M   'P 1'
#
loop_
_entity.id
_entity.type
_entity.pdbx_description
1 polymer ?
#
loop_
_entity_poly.entity_id
_entity_poly.type
_entity_poly.pdbx_seq_one_letter_code
_entity_poly.pdbx_strand_id
1 'polypeptide(L)'
;VHLNGSAYVTHAAWPIMYEKNYGRIVLTSSTSGIYGNFGQANYGAAKMGMLGLINVLALEGAAKNIRVNGLAPSAATRLIATIPGREDLDPENPDPDVHPRLVTPAVLLMASEDAPNGKVIQAGGGRFSTCAVFNNADLELGIDSEFEDLLARKEDLLDMSQALEGWNRTRR
;
A
#
# COMPACT_ATOMS: atom_id res chain seq x y z
N VAL A 1 -3.99 -15.20 -7.23
CA VAL A 1 -4.56 -14.17 -8.13
C VAL A 1 -4.05 -12.79 -7.74
N HIS A 2 -4.22 -12.33 -6.47
CA HIS A 2 -3.97 -10.95 -6.07
C HIS A 2 -2.56 -10.44 -6.41
N LEU A 3 -1.50 -11.06 -5.91
CA LEU A 3 -0.13 -10.61 -6.15
C LEU A 3 0.34 -10.96 -7.56
N ASN A 4 0.35 -12.25 -7.90
CA ASN A 4 0.88 -12.71 -9.19
C ASN A 4 0.10 -12.14 -10.37
N GLY A 5 -1.26 -12.03 -10.28
CA GLY A 5 -2.06 -11.45 -11.33
C GLY A 5 -1.68 -9.98 -11.61
N SER A 6 -1.50 -9.19 -10.55
CA SER A 6 -1.06 -7.80 -10.67
C SER A 6 0.35 -7.69 -11.26
N ALA A 7 1.28 -8.56 -10.83
CA ALA A 7 2.63 -8.60 -11.36
C ALA A 7 2.65 -8.96 -12.85
N TYR A 8 1.88 -9.97 -13.28
CA TYR A 8 1.84 -10.40 -14.69
C TYR A 8 1.25 -9.31 -15.61
N VAL A 9 0.15 -8.68 -15.20
CA VAL A 9 -0.46 -7.59 -15.99
C VAL A 9 0.50 -6.40 -16.08
N THR A 10 1.12 -6.04 -14.97
CA THR A 10 2.11 -4.95 -14.95
C THR A 10 3.31 -5.28 -15.82
N HIS A 11 3.85 -6.49 -15.74
CA HIS A 11 4.98 -6.94 -16.56
C HIS A 11 4.65 -6.88 -18.06
N ALA A 12 3.45 -7.29 -18.46
CA ALA A 12 3.03 -7.25 -19.84
C ALA A 12 2.87 -5.81 -20.38
N ALA A 13 2.41 -4.87 -19.54
CA ALA A 13 2.23 -3.46 -19.93
C ALA A 13 3.55 -2.65 -19.86
N TRP A 14 4.49 -3.06 -19.06
CA TRP A 14 5.71 -2.30 -18.74
C TRP A 14 6.55 -1.91 -19.96
N PRO A 15 6.89 -2.81 -20.91
CA PRO A 15 7.70 -2.44 -22.07
C PRO A 15 7.04 -1.33 -22.90
N ILE A 16 5.71 -1.37 -23.05
CA ILE A 16 4.94 -0.38 -23.82
C ILE A 16 4.98 0.99 -23.13
N MET A 17 4.79 1.01 -21.81
CA MET A 17 4.87 2.24 -21.02
C MET A 17 6.29 2.82 -21.05
N TYR A 18 7.29 1.95 -20.94
CA TYR A 18 8.70 2.31 -20.95
C TYR A 18 9.12 2.96 -22.29
N GLU A 19 8.70 2.38 -23.41
CA GLU A 19 8.93 2.92 -24.76
C GLU A 19 8.25 4.27 -24.94
N LYS A 20 7.02 4.41 -24.46
CA LYS A 20 6.23 5.65 -24.57
C LYS A 20 6.69 6.75 -23.61
N ASN A 21 7.59 6.47 -22.66
CA ASN A 21 7.94 7.36 -21.55
C ASN A 21 6.70 7.87 -20.79
N TYR A 22 5.71 7.02 -20.63
CA TYR A 22 4.46 7.33 -19.94
C TYR A 22 3.76 6.07 -19.42
N GLY A 23 3.36 6.10 -18.16
CA GLY A 23 2.54 5.05 -17.57
C GLY A 23 1.88 5.50 -16.27
N ARG A 24 0.69 4.96 -16.00
CA ARG A 24 -0.03 5.13 -14.74
C ARG A 24 -0.52 3.75 -14.29
N ILE A 25 -0.03 3.31 -13.15
CA ILE A 25 -0.34 1.98 -12.61
C ILE A 25 -0.94 2.16 -11.22
N VAL A 26 -2.11 1.59 -11.01
CA VAL A 26 -2.79 1.57 -9.72
C VAL A 26 -2.97 0.11 -9.29
N LEU A 27 -2.27 -0.29 -8.23
CA LEU A 27 -2.34 -1.64 -7.67
C LEU A 27 -3.25 -1.64 -6.44
N THR A 28 -4.17 -2.59 -6.37
CA THR A 28 -5.13 -2.66 -5.25
C THR A 28 -4.55 -3.45 -4.08
N SER A 29 -4.20 -2.73 -3.01
CA SER A 29 -3.85 -3.27 -1.70
C SER A 29 -5.10 -3.39 -0.81
N SER A 30 -4.93 -3.42 0.50
CA SER A 30 -6.00 -3.48 1.51
C SER A 30 -5.47 -3.05 2.87
N THR A 31 -6.33 -2.49 3.70
CA THR A 31 -6.04 -2.27 5.13
C THR A 31 -5.67 -3.56 5.84
N SER A 32 -6.22 -4.71 5.43
CA SER A 32 -5.82 -6.03 5.94
C SER A 32 -4.37 -6.40 5.61
N GLY A 33 -3.83 -5.91 4.48
CA GLY A 33 -2.42 -6.07 4.17
C GLY A 33 -1.53 -5.10 4.96
N ILE A 34 -2.00 -3.87 5.14
CA ILE A 34 -1.22 -2.79 5.79
C ILE A 34 -1.16 -2.97 7.31
N TYR A 35 -2.31 -3.28 7.94
CA TYR A 35 -2.45 -3.32 9.40
C TYR A 35 -2.72 -4.72 9.95
N GLY A 36 -2.96 -5.69 9.09
CA GLY A 36 -3.39 -7.03 9.48
C GLY A 36 -4.91 -7.13 9.70
N ASN A 37 -5.41 -8.36 9.58
CA ASN A 37 -6.76 -8.71 9.98
C ASN A 37 -6.80 -10.19 10.36
N PHE A 38 -7.43 -10.52 11.48
CA PHE A 38 -7.48 -11.89 11.99
C PHE A 38 -8.08 -12.85 10.96
N GLY A 39 -7.46 -14.02 10.78
CA GLY A 39 -7.91 -15.06 9.85
C GLY A 39 -7.57 -14.80 8.36
N GLN A 40 -6.88 -13.71 8.02
CA GLN A 40 -6.57 -13.32 6.64
C GLN A 40 -5.06 -13.37 6.31
N ALA A 41 -4.30 -14.31 6.87
CA ALA A 41 -2.85 -14.37 6.68
C ALA A 41 -2.42 -14.42 5.20
N ASN A 42 -3.06 -15.28 4.39
CA ASN A 42 -2.77 -15.39 2.95
C ASN A 42 -3.19 -14.14 2.15
N TYR A 43 -4.35 -13.57 2.47
CA TYR A 43 -4.84 -12.36 1.85
C TYR A 43 -3.99 -11.15 2.25
N GLY A 44 -3.73 -10.99 3.53
CA GLY A 44 -2.87 -9.92 4.07
C GLY A 44 -1.46 -9.96 3.48
N ALA A 45 -0.84 -11.14 3.40
CA ALA A 45 0.46 -11.32 2.78
C ALA A 45 0.45 -10.88 1.29
N ALA A 46 -0.56 -11.31 0.52
CA ALA A 46 -0.68 -10.93 -0.88
C ALA A 46 -0.89 -9.41 -1.06
N LYS A 47 -1.69 -8.80 -0.17
CA LYS A 47 -2.00 -7.35 -0.24
C LYS A 47 -0.85 -6.48 0.28
N MET A 48 -0.08 -6.95 1.26
CA MET A 48 1.18 -6.28 1.66
C MET A 48 2.27 -6.44 0.59
N GLY A 49 2.32 -7.57 -0.11
CA GLY A 49 3.20 -7.76 -1.27
C GLY A 49 3.02 -6.73 -2.38
N MET A 50 1.81 -6.14 -2.51
CA MET A 50 1.58 -5.01 -3.42
C MET A 50 2.41 -3.78 -3.06
N LEU A 51 2.61 -3.50 -1.76
CA LEU A 51 3.43 -2.35 -1.33
C LEU A 51 4.87 -2.53 -1.78
N GLY A 52 5.43 -3.74 -1.63
CA GLY A 52 6.76 -4.04 -2.14
C GLY A 52 6.87 -3.84 -3.65
N LEU A 53 5.88 -4.34 -4.41
CA LEU A 53 5.83 -4.16 -5.87
C LEU A 53 5.72 -2.68 -6.26
N ILE A 54 4.86 -1.91 -5.58
CA ILE A 54 4.71 -0.47 -5.80
C ILE A 54 6.04 0.25 -5.55
N ASN A 55 6.70 -0.03 -4.44
CA ASN A 55 7.94 0.64 -4.05
C ASN A 55 9.04 0.43 -5.09
N VAL A 56 9.22 -0.79 -5.57
CA VAL A 56 10.25 -1.10 -6.58
C VAL A 56 9.90 -0.48 -7.93
N LEU A 57 8.69 -0.71 -8.43
CA LEU A 57 8.27 -0.22 -9.74
C LEU A 57 8.20 1.31 -9.82
N ALA A 58 7.87 1.99 -8.71
CA ALA A 58 7.89 3.45 -8.64
C ALA A 58 9.30 4.02 -8.82
N LEU A 59 10.33 3.31 -8.34
CA LEU A 59 11.73 3.67 -8.55
C LEU A 59 12.16 3.40 -10.00
N GLU A 60 11.90 2.20 -10.49
CA GLU A 60 12.30 1.76 -11.84
C GLU A 60 11.64 2.60 -12.94
N GLY A 61 10.39 3.02 -12.71
CA GLY A 61 9.60 3.80 -13.67
C GLY A 61 9.84 5.31 -13.65
N ALA A 62 10.48 5.84 -12.60
CA ALA A 62 10.56 7.29 -12.35
C ALA A 62 11.18 8.07 -13.52
N ALA A 63 12.29 7.58 -14.09
CA ALA A 63 12.98 8.22 -15.22
C ALA A 63 12.18 8.14 -16.54
N LYS A 64 11.11 7.34 -16.58
CA LYS A 64 10.26 7.12 -17.76
C LYS A 64 8.84 7.68 -17.60
N ASN A 65 8.65 8.56 -16.62
CA ASN A 65 7.32 9.10 -16.29
C ASN A 65 6.26 7.99 -16.09
N ILE A 66 6.69 6.82 -15.63
CA ILE A 66 5.79 5.75 -15.19
C ILE A 66 5.58 5.92 -13.69
N ARG A 67 4.35 6.19 -13.29
CA ARG A 67 3.97 6.37 -11.89
C ARG A 67 3.17 5.19 -11.41
N VAL A 68 3.59 4.62 -10.27
CA VAL A 68 3.00 3.41 -9.70
C VAL A 68 2.53 3.71 -8.30
N ASN A 69 1.24 3.50 -8.05
CA ASN A 69 0.61 3.80 -6.77
C ASN A 69 -0.27 2.65 -6.30
N GLY A 70 -0.63 2.66 -5.04
CA GLY A 70 -1.51 1.70 -4.41
C GLY A 70 -2.84 2.31 -3.98
N LEU A 71 -3.90 1.52 -4.10
CA LEU A 71 -5.22 1.83 -3.57
C LEU A 71 -5.57 0.82 -2.47
N ALA A 72 -5.93 1.29 -1.30
CA ALA A 72 -6.55 0.49 -0.24
C ALA A 72 -8.00 0.95 -0.05
N PRO A 73 -8.96 0.38 -0.81
CA PRO A 73 -10.33 0.86 -0.83
C PRO A 73 -11.16 0.33 0.34
N SER A 74 -12.15 1.09 0.75
CA SER A 74 -13.21 0.67 1.66
C SER A 74 -14.56 1.09 1.09
N ALA A 75 -15.44 0.12 0.79
CA ALA A 75 -16.76 0.37 0.24
C ALA A 75 -17.69 -0.82 0.47
N ALA A 76 -18.99 -0.59 0.56
CA ALA A 76 -20.00 -1.65 0.54
C ALA A 76 -20.06 -2.25 -0.86
N THR A 77 -19.80 -3.55 -0.96
CA THR A 77 -19.83 -4.30 -2.21
C THR A 77 -20.48 -5.67 -1.99
N ARG A 78 -20.92 -6.33 -3.07
CA ARG A 78 -21.42 -7.71 -3.00
C ARG A 78 -20.44 -8.67 -2.31
N LEU A 79 -19.13 -8.49 -2.51
CA LEU A 79 -18.13 -9.32 -1.85
C LEU A 79 -18.10 -9.09 -0.33
N ILE A 80 -18.25 -7.85 0.13
CA ILE A 80 -18.27 -7.54 1.58
C ILE A 80 -19.52 -8.12 2.23
N ALA A 81 -20.66 -8.10 1.56
CA ALA A 81 -21.92 -8.69 2.05
C ALA A 81 -21.86 -10.22 2.21
N THR A 82 -20.86 -10.92 1.62
CA THR A 82 -20.64 -12.35 1.84
C THR A 82 -19.82 -12.68 3.09
N ILE A 83 -19.29 -11.67 3.78
CA ILE A 83 -18.50 -11.87 5.00
C ILE A 83 -19.45 -12.10 6.18
N PRO A 84 -19.27 -13.15 6.99
CA PRO A 84 -20.09 -13.38 8.18
C PRO A 84 -20.13 -12.15 9.09
N GLY A 85 -21.33 -11.76 9.54
CA GLY A 85 -21.56 -10.56 10.35
C GLY A 85 -21.70 -9.26 9.54
N ARG A 86 -21.84 -9.37 8.20
CA ARG A 86 -22.08 -8.24 7.29
C ARG A 86 -23.31 -8.46 6.41
N GLU A 87 -24.22 -9.32 6.86
CA GLU A 87 -25.46 -9.68 6.15
C GLU A 87 -26.46 -8.52 6.07
N ASP A 88 -26.26 -7.49 6.89
CA ASP A 88 -27.04 -6.25 6.94
C ASP A 88 -26.74 -5.29 5.76
N LEU A 89 -25.66 -5.53 5.03
CA LEU A 89 -25.30 -4.70 3.89
C LEU A 89 -26.11 -5.09 2.64
N ASP A 90 -26.83 -4.12 2.10
CA ASP A 90 -27.49 -4.24 0.79
C ASP A 90 -26.54 -3.70 -0.32
N PRO A 91 -25.87 -4.58 -1.09
CA PRO A 91 -24.96 -4.15 -2.12
C PRO A 91 -25.63 -3.55 -3.36
N GLU A 92 -26.94 -3.79 -3.56
CA GLU A 92 -27.70 -3.23 -4.67
C GLU A 92 -28.17 -1.80 -4.35
N ASN A 93 -28.31 -1.50 -3.05
CA ASN A 93 -28.67 -0.15 -2.57
C ASN A 93 -27.80 0.24 -1.36
N PRO A 94 -26.49 0.40 -1.56
CA PRO A 94 -25.56 0.67 -0.46
C PRO A 94 -25.85 2.03 0.17
N ASP A 95 -25.62 2.11 1.49
CA ASP A 95 -25.62 3.38 2.20
C ASP A 95 -24.75 4.41 1.44
N PRO A 96 -25.26 5.61 1.16
CA PRO A 96 -24.53 6.66 0.46
C PRO A 96 -23.12 6.93 1.01
N ASP A 97 -22.93 6.78 2.33
CA ASP A 97 -21.66 7.03 3.01
C ASP A 97 -20.60 5.94 2.80
N VAL A 98 -20.99 4.77 2.31
CA VAL A 98 -20.07 3.66 1.99
C VAL A 98 -20.16 3.21 0.53
N HIS A 99 -20.79 4.02 -0.32
CA HIS A 99 -20.97 3.72 -1.73
C HIS A 99 -19.61 3.63 -2.46
N PRO A 100 -19.39 2.63 -3.35
CA PRO A 100 -18.13 2.48 -4.11
C PRO A 100 -17.67 3.71 -4.89
N ARG A 101 -18.59 4.57 -5.34
CA ARG A 101 -18.27 5.84 -6.03
C ARG A 101 -17.33 6.74 -5.22
N LEU A 102 -17.32 6.63 -3.87
CA LEU A 102 -16.50 7.44 -3.00
C LEU A 102 -15.00 7.08 -3.04
N VAL A 103 -14.67 5.95 -3.68
CA VAL A 103 -13.28 5.53 -3.96
C VAL A 103 -12.76 6.17 -5.26
N THR A 104 -13.64 6.48 -6.20
CA THR A 104 -13.30 6.97 -7.54
C THR A 104 -12.33 8.16 -7.58
N PRO A 105 -12.46 9.20 -6.73
CA PRO A 105 -11.54 10.34 -6.76
C PRO A 105 -10.07 9.95 -6.55
N ALA A 106 -9.79 8.98 -5.67
CA ALA A 106 -8.44 8.48 -5.46
C ALA A 106 -7.88 7.77 -6.70
N VAL A 107 -8.71 6.97 -7.38
CA VAL A 107 -8.31 6.28 -8.62
C VAL A 107 -8.00 7.30 -9.72
N LEU A 108 -8.88 8.30 -9.91
CA LEU A 108 -8.68 9.35 -10.90
C LEU A 108 -7.42 10.16 -10.63
N LEU A 109 -7.14 10.54 -9.39
CA LEU A 109 -5.90 11.20 -9.01
C LEU A 109 -4.67 10.35 -9.38
N MET A 110 -4.66 9.06 -9.04
CA MET A 110 -3.54 8.17 -9.31
C MET A 110 -3.36 7.82 -10.80
N ALA A 111 -4.39 8.01 -11.61
CA ALA A 111 -4.37 7.81 -13.06
C ALA A 111 -4.15 9.10 -13.85
N SER A 112 -4.17 10.26 -13.23
CA SER A 112 -4.03 11.57 -13.88
C SER A 112 -2.57 11.93 -14.19
N GLU A 113 -2.38 13.06 -14.87
CA GLU A 113 -1.05 13.66 -15.10
C GLU A 113 -0.37 14.07 -13.78
N ASP A 114 -1.17 14.49 -12.79
CA ASP A 114 -0.69 14.92 -11.47
C ASP A 114 -0.54 13.75 -10.48
N ALA A 115 -0.61 12.50 -10.96
CA ALA A 115 -0.51 11.32 -10.10
C ALA A 115 0.74 11.38 -9.21
N PRO A 116 0.65 11.07 -7.91
CA PRO A 116 1.83 10.84 -7.09
C PRO A 116 2.62 9.63 -7.61
N ASN A 117 3.78 9.35 -7.02
CA ASN A 117 4.54 8.15 -7.32
C ASN A 117 4.96 7.43 -6.03
N GLY A 118 4.76 6.12 -5.97
CA GLY A 118 5.13 5.29 -4.81
C GLY A 118 4.27 5.54 -3.57
N LYS A 119 3.02 5.98 -3.75
CA LYS A 119 2.12 6.24 -2.62
C LYS A 119 1.00 5.22 -2.56
N VAL A 120 0.58 4.88 -1.34
CA VAL A 120 -0.59 4.04 -1.09
C VAL A 120 -1.68 4.90 -0.48
N ILE A 121 -2.79 5.04 -1.20
CA ILE A 121 -3.93 5.86 -0.78
C ILE A 121 -5.04 4.95 -0.25
N GLN A 122 -5.45 5.18 0.97
CA GLN A 122 -6.69 4.65 1.53
C GLN A 122 -7.84 5.56 1.10
N ALA A 123 -8.93 4.97 0.62
CA ALA A 123 -10.08 5.72 0.14
C ALA A 123 -11.39 5.01 0.47
N GLY A 124 -12.34 5.73 1.06
CA GLY A 124 -13.67 5.23 1.37
C GLY A 124 -14.44 6.19 2.26
N GLY A 125 -15.75 6.21 2.18
CA GLY A 125 -16.61 7.08 2.99
C GLY A 125 -16.29 8.56 2.86
N GLY A 126 -15.84 9.02 1.68
CA GLY A 126 -15.43 10.41 1.46
C GLY A 126 -14.13 10.80 2.18
N ARG A 127 -13.39 9.86 2.75
CA ARG A 127 -12.13 10.09 3.47
C ARG A 127 -10.97 9.51 2.69
N PHE A 128 -9.87 10.25 2.69
CA PHE A 128 -8.65 9.88 1.99
C PHE A 128 -7.45 10.07 2.91
N SER A 129 -6.54 9.10 2.92
CA SER A 129 -5.27 9.19 3.65
C SER A 129 -4.18 8.45 2.91
N THR A 130 -2.94 8.77 3.21
CA THR A 130 -1.77 8.06 2.66
C THR A 130 -1.13 7.24 3.75
N CYS A 131 -0.74 6.00 3.44
CA CYS A 131 0.08 5.18 4.32
C CYS A 131 1.52 5.10 3.82
N ALA A 132 2.43 5.00 4.76
CA ALA A 132 3.85 4.83 4.52
C ALA A 132 4.45 3.87 5.55
N VAL A 133 5.62 3.32 5.23
CA VAL A 133 6.42 2.52 6.16
C VAL A 133 7.43 3.44 6.83
N PHE A 134 7.50 3.38 8.15
CA PHE A 134 8.40 4.20 8.96
C PHE A 134 9.42 3.34 9.68
N ASN A 135 10.60 3.88 9.90
CA ASN A 135 11.63 3.34 10.77
C ASN A 135 12.01 4.38 11.82
N ASN A 136 12.31 3.94 13.04
CA ASN A 136 13.01 4.78 14.00
C ASN A 136 14.49 4.96 13.61
N ALA A 137 15.21 5.74 14.38
CA ALA A 137 16.67 5.87 14.25
C ALA A 137 17.36 4.51 14.50
N ASP A 138 18.52 4.27 13.87
CA ASP A 138 19.29 3.08 14.12
C ASP A 138 19.85 3.12 15.55
N LEU A 139 19.71 2.00 16.26
CA LEU A 139 20.38 1.79 17.53
C LEU A 139 21.77 1.19 17.26
N GLU A 140 22.81 1.98 17.44
CA GLU A 140 24.19 1.55 17.23
C GLU A 140 24.76 0.92 18.53
N LEU A 141 25.08 -0.36 18.49
CA LEU A 141 25.67 -1.13 19.60
C LEU A 141 27.13 -1.56 19.31
N GLY A 142 27.59 -1.40 18.05
CA GLY A 142 28.90 -1.84 17.60
C GLY A 142 28.88 -3.26 17.00
N ILE A 143 30.03 -3.63 16.39
CA ILE A 143 30.16 -4.90 15.65
C ILE A 143 30.27 -6.12 16.56
N ASP A 144 30.66 -5.93 17.82
CA ASP A 144 30.85 -6.99 18.82
C ASP A 144 29.64 -7.10 19.77
N SER A 145 28.52 -6.50 19.40
CA SER A 145 27.30 -6.54 20.22
C SER A 145 26.70 -7.93 20.28
N GLU A 146 26.23 -8.30 21.47
CA GLU A 146 25.59 -9.58 21.74
C GLU A 146 24.10 -9.38 22.08
N PHE A 147 23.40 -10.48 22.36
CA PHE A 147 21.98 -10.48 22.68
C PHE A 147 21.66 -9.62 23.90
N GLU A 148 22.49 -9.71 24.94
CA GLU A 148 22.33 -8.98 26.21
C GLU A 148 22.39 -7.47 26.01
N ASP A 149 23.26 -6.99 25.11
CA ASP A 149 23.38 -5.56 24.76
C ASP A 149 22.11 -5.05 24.10
N LEU A 150 21.58 -5.83 23.14
CA LEU A 150 20.31 -5.48 22.49
C LEU A 150 19.13 -5.56 23.43
N LEU A 151 19.10 -6.56 24.32
CA LEU A 151 18.05 -6.70 25.33
C LEU A 151 18.02 -5.53 26.31
N ALA A 152 19.19 -5.05 26.75
CA ALA A 152 19.31 -3.89 27.63
C ALA A 152 18.80 -2.59 27.01
N ARG A 153 18.80 -2.50 25.68
CA ARG A 153 18.36 -1.32 24.91
C ARG A 153 17.05 -1.57 24.15
N LYS A 154 16.26 -2.56 24.58
CA LYS A 154 15.01 -2.93 23.90
C LYS A 154 14.02 -1.79 23.78
N GLU A 155 13.86 -0.98 24.80
CA GLU A 155 12.90 0.16 24.80
C GLU A 155 13.32 1.21 23.77
N ASP A 156 14.62 1.52 23.66
CA ASP A 156 15.14 2.44 22.65
C ASP A 156 14.96 1.89 21.24
N LEU A 157 15.18 0.58 21.05
CA LEU A 157 14.96 -0.10 19.77
C LEU A 157 13.50 0.00 19.31
N LEU A 158 12.55 -0.03 20.23
CA LEU A 158 11.12 -0.01 19.95
C LEU A 158 10.50 1.39 19.95
N ASP A 159 11.26 2.41 20.32
CA ASP A 159 10.78 3.80 20.34
C ASP A 159 10.59 4.34 18.91
N MET A 160 9.35 4.57 18.54
CA MET A 160 8.95 5.14 17.24
C MET A 160 8.69 6.65 17.28
N SER A 161 8.99 7.33 18.40
CA SER A 161 8.69 8.76 18.59
C SER A 161 9.38 9.68 17.58
N GLN A 162 10.54 9.26 17.05
CA GLN A 162 11.33 9.95 16.04
C GLN A 162 11.38 9.20 14.71
N ALA A 163 10.33 8.44 14.40
CA ALA A 163 10.29 7.61 13.20
C ALA A 163 10.31 8.45 11.91
N LEU A 164 11.09 8.01 10.94
CA LEU A 164 11.21 8.61 9.61
C LEU A 164 10.62 7.66 8.55
N GLU A 165 10.01 8.22 7.51
CA GLU A 165 9.53 7.44 6.38
C GLU A 165 10.70 6.66 5.76
N GLY A 166 10.57 5.32 5.68
CA GLY A 166 11.64 4.41 5.24
C GLY A 166 12.22 4.72 3.86
N TRP A 167 11.41 5.32 2.98
CA TRP A 167 11.84 5.81 1.68
C TRP A 167 12.99 6.85 1.74
N ASN A 168 13.02 7.65 2.78
CA ASN A 168 14.05 8.70 2.92
C ASN A 168 15.45 8.14 3.29
N ARG A 169 15.54 6.87 3.74
CA ARG A 169 16.81 6.22 4.08
C ARG A 169 17.59 5.72 2.87
N THR A 170 16.90 5.34 1.79
CA THR A 170 17.54 4.81 0.57
C THR A 170 18.17 5.88 -0.32
N ARG A 171 18.04 7.15 0.05
CA ARG A 171 18.57 8.31 -0.70
C ARG A 171 19.83 8.92 -0.12
N ARG A 172 20.47 8.23 0.84
CA ARG A 172 21.79 8.67 1.38
C ARG A 172 22.93 7.98 0.69
#